data_ab3f112c21a78242fefe50fdb501e39d
#
_entry.id   ab3f112c21a78242fefe50fdb501e39d
#
_cell.length_a   1.000
_cell.length_b   1.000
_cell.length_c   1.000
_cell.angle_alpha   90.00
_cell.angle_beta   90.00
_cell.angle_gamma   90.00
#
_symmetry.space_group_name_H-M   'P 1'
#
loop_
_entity.id
_entity.type
_entity.pdbx_description
1 polymer ?
#
loop_
_entity_poly.entity_id
_entity_poly.type
_entity_poly.pdbx_seq_one_letter_code
_entity_poly.pdbx_strand_id
1 'polypeptide(L)'
;MTASSRLRFDIEDAPSDADVEVLPNGLEAFNESKWPGHQQWRPLAVFARDGESIVAGLAGETYSGWLFIRYLWVSDALRGRRIGRKLMGDAEARALERGCHSAWVDTFSFQAPGFYPKLGYEVFGELDYPPGHRRIFFRKHLEAKAGAQVYASE
;
A
#
# COMPACT_ATOMS: atom_id res chain seq x y z
N MET A 1 42.26 20.30 10.37
CA MET A 1 41.31 20.81 11.39
C MET A 1 39.90 20.60 10.83
N THR A 2 39.24 19.56 11.28
CA THR A 2 37.84 19.34 10.97
C THR A 2 37.01 20.35 11.76
N ALA A 3 36.40 21.30 11.05
CA ALA A 3 35.43 22.18 11.66
C ALA A 3 34.30 21.29 12.21
N SER A 4 34.19 21.22 13.53
CA SER A 4 33.02 20.63 14.17
C SER A 4 31.82 21.44 13.70
N SER A 5 31.11 20.95 12.69
CA SER A 5 29.84 21.55 12.29
C SER A 5 28.91 21.47 13.49
N ARG A 6 28.56 22.63 14.06
CA ARG A 6 27.57 22.67 15.14
C ARG A 6 26.25 22.25 14.52
N LEU A 7 25.82 21.02 14.83
CA LEU A 7 24.50 20.55 14.44
C LEU A 7 23.45 21.47 15.04
N ARG A 8 22.49 21.86 14.20
CA ARG A 8 21.30 22.59 14.60
C ARG A 8 20.10 21.68 14.39
N PHE A 9 19.17 21.73 15.31
CA PHE A 9 17.93 20.93 15.23
C PHE A 9 16.76 21.91 15.15
N ASP A 10 16.00 21.81 14.09
CA ASP A 10 14.84 22.65 13.82
C ASP A 10 13.58 21.79 13.83
N ILE A 11 12.52 22.28 14.44
CA ILE A 11 11.18 21.66 14.39
C ILE A 11 10.35 22.48 13.42
N GLU A 12 9.81 21.82 12.39
CA GLU A 12 9.03 22.47 11.36
C GLU A 12 7.64 21.83 11.24
N ASP A 13 6.59 22.62 11.51
CA ASP A 13 5.21 22.16 11.38
C ASP A 13 4.71 22.15 9.93
N ALA A 14 5.39 22.86 9.04
CA ALA A 14 5.09 22.93 7.61
C ALA A 14 6.38 22.83 6.78
N PRO A 15 7.04 21.64 6.80
CA PRO A 15 8.27 21.46 6.05
C PRO A 15 8.02 21.54 4.55
N SER A 16 9.03 21.97 3.78
CA SER A 16 8.95 21.94 2.32
C SER A 16 9.05 20.49 1.80
N ASP A 17 8.39 20.22 0.69
CA ASP A 17 8.48 18.91 0.04
C ASP A 17 9.92 18.56 -0.33
N ALA A 18 10.70 19.56 -0.77
CA ALA A 18 12.10 19.39 -1.12
C ALA A 18 12.95 18.94 0.06
N ASP A 19 12.72 19.49 1.24
CA ASP A 19 13.45 19.09 2.45
C ASP A 19 13.06 17.68 2.89
N VAL A 20 11.77 17.36 2.84
CA VAL A 20 11.28 16.01 3.18
C VAL A 20 11.85 14.96 2.24
N GLU A 21 11.98 15.26 0.94
CA GLU A 21 12.48 14.34 -0.07
C GLU A 21 13.97 13.96 0.13
N VAL A 22 14.73 14.79 0.84
CA VAL A 22 16.12 14.47 1.22
C VAL A 22 16.19 13.17 2.04
N LEU A 23 15.18 12.91 2.88
CA LEU A 23 15.18 11.77 3.79
C LEU A 23 15.04 10.42 3.07
N PRO A 24 14.02 10.20 2.20
CA PRO A 24 13.92 8.96 1.46
C PRO A 24 15.12 8.74 0.54
N ASN A 25 15.68 9.79 -0.07
CA ASN A 25 16.87 9.69 -0.92
C ASN A 25 18.09 9.21 -0.12
N GLY A 26 18.28 9.71 1.08
CA GLY A 26 19.35 9.26 1.98
C GLY A 26 19.15 7.82 2.44
N LEU A 27 17.91 7.45 2.77
CA LEU A 27 17.56 6.08 3.16
C LEU A 27 17.77 5.09 2.02
N GLU A 28 17.42 5.48 0.78
CA GLU A 28 17.58 4.62 -0.39
C GLU A 28 19.05 4.27 -0.62
N ALA A 29 19.95 5.24 -0.52
CA ALA A 29 21.37 5.01 -0.64
C ALA A 29 21.89 4.04 0.43
N PHE A 30 21.42 4.19 1.66
CA PHE A 30 21.75 3.29 2.76
C PHE A 30 21.19 1.88 2.51
N ASN A 31 19.93 1.78 2.11
CA ASN A 31 19.25 0.51 1.85
C ASN A 31 19.97 -0.28 0.75
N GLU A 32 20.35 0.39 -0.34
CA GLU A 32 21.08 -0.26 -1.44
C GLU A 32 22.42 -0.82 -0.96
N SER A 33 23.08 -0.14 -0.02
CA SER A 33 24.35 -0.61 0.55
C SER A 33 24.19 -1.85 1.44
N LYS A 34 23.00 -2.03 2.05
CA LYS A 34 22.72 -3.11 3.01
C LYS A 34 21.92 -4.26 2.39
N TRP A 35 21.10 -3.95 1.42
CA TRP A 35 20.26 -4.92 0.70
C TRP A 35 20.34 -4.66 -0.80
N PRO A 36 21.47 -5.00 -1.44
CA PRO A 36 21.64 -4.80 -2.86
C PRO A 36 20.59 -5.56 -3.66
N GLY A 37 20.04 -4.89 -4.68
CA GLY A 37 19.03 -5.50 -5.54
C GLY A 37 17.62 -5.54 -4.95
N HIS A 38 17.36 -4.83 -3.83
CA HIS A 38 15.99 -4.67 -3.37
C HIS A 38 15.17 -3.95 -4.45
N GLN A 39 13.88 -4.30 -4.55
CA GLN A 39 13.01 -3.69 -5.55
C GLN A 39 12.68 -2.24 -5.17
N GLN A 40 12.58 -1.40 -6.18
CA GLN A 40 12.19 0.00 -6.00
C GLN A 40 10.70 0.14 -5.65
N TRP A 41 10.37 1.22 -4.97
CA TRP A 41 8.99 1.64 -4.77
C TRP A 41 8.36 1.97 -6.12
N ARG A 42 7.26 1.31 -6.44
CA ARG A 42 6.54 1.53 -7.69
C ARG A 42 5.06 1.80 -7.38
N PRO A 43 4.51 2.92 -7.86
CA PRO A 43 3.10 3.20 -7.65
C PRO A 43 2.21 2.18 -8.38
N LEU A 44 1.04 1.94 -7.81
CA LEU A 44 0.01 1.10 -8.38
C LEU A 44 -1.35 1.69 -8.07
N ALA A 45 -2.16 1.88 -9.08
CA ALA A 45 -3.54 2.33 -8.90
C ALA A 45 -4.46 1.55 -9.84
N VAL A 46 -5.70 1.34 -9.38
CA VAL A 46 -6.79 0.77 -10.17
C VAL A 46 -7.97 1.72 -10.04
N PHE A 47 -8.49 2.20 -11.16
CA PHE A 47 -9.61 3.14 -11.17
C PHE A 47 -10.82 2.54 -11.86
N ALA A 48 -11.99 2.74 -11.29
CA ALA A 48 -13.27 2.58 -11.96
C ALA A 48 -13.73 3.97 -12.45
N ARG A 49 -13.98 4.08 -13.73
CA ARG A 49 -14.37 5.35 -14.36
C ARG A 49 -15.78 5.22 -14.97
N ASP A 50 -16.54 6.29 -14.80
CA ASP A 50 -17.77 6.52 -15.55
C ASP A 50 -17.51 7.74 -16.43
N GLY A 51 -17.31 7.49 -17.74
CA GLY A 51 -16.75 8.50 -18.62
C GLY A 51 -15.35 8.92 -18.15
N GLU A 52 -15.15 10.20 -17.89
CA GLU A 52 -13.89 10.74 -17.39
C GLU A 52 -13.81 10.84 -15.85
N SER A 53 -14.95 10.60 -15.18
CA SER A 53 -15.03 10.70 -13.72
C SER A 53 -14.56 9.42 -13.03
N ILE A 54 -13.71 9.57 -12.03
CA ILE A 54 -13.34 8.44 -11.16
C ILE A 54 -14.45 8.26 -10.13
N VAL A 55 -15.08 7.09 -10.14
CA VAL A 55 -16.21 6.77 -9.25
C VAL A 55 -15.85 5.73 -8.18
N ALA A 56 -14.72 5.10 -8.32
CA ALA A 56 -14.11 4.21 -7.33
C ALA A 56 -12.65 4.03 -7.65
N GLY A 57 -11.84 3.60 -6.70
CA GLY A 57 -10.45 3.36 -6.97
C GLY A 57 -9.67 2.84 -5.78
N LEU A 58 -8.50 2.34 -6.10
CA LEU A 58 -7.50 1.88 -5.16
C LEU A 58 -6.17 2.50 -5.57
N ALA A 59 -5.38 2.92 -4.61
CA ALA A 59 -4.02 3.38 -4.86
C ALA A 59 -3.08 2.90 -3.75
N GLY A 60 -1.88 2.60 -4.13
CA GLY A 60 -0.83 2.14 -3.24
C GLY A 60 0.48 1.99 -3.99
N GLU A 61 1.31 1.09 -3.54
CA GLU A 61 2.62 0.82 -4.13
C GLU A 61 3.09 -0.60 -3.90
N THR A 62 4.01 -1.05 -4.72
CA THR A 62 4.74 -2.30 -4.51
C THR A 62 6.19 -2.00 -4.15
N TYR A 63 6.72 -2.76 -3.20
CA TYR A 63 8.11 -2.66 -2.77
C TYR A 63 8.58 -4.03 -2.28
N SER A 64 9.64 -4.51 -2.88
CA SER A 64 10.35 -5.74 -2.44
C SER A 64 9.45 -6.88 -1.99
N GLY A 65 8.50 -7.25 -2.84
CA GLY A 65 7.65 -8.41 -2.61
C GLY A 65 6.33 -8.11 -1.91
N TRP A 66 6.08 -6.87 -1.52
CA TRP A 66 4.86 -6.47 -0.84
C TRP A 66 4.06 -5.45 -1.64
N LEU A 67 2.73 -5.65 -1.67
CA LEU A 67 1.76 -4.64 -2.08
C LEU A 67 1.25 -3.93 -0.84
N PHE A 68 1.42 -2.62 -0.79
CA PHE A 68 0.78 -1.77 0.22
C PHE A 68 -0.40 -1.04 -0.42
N ILE A 69 -1.58 -1.16 0.18
CA ILE A 69 -2.79 -0.46 -0.26
C ILE A 69 -2.98 0.73 0.67
N ARG A 70 -2.82 1.92 0.11
CA ARG A 70 -2.92 3.18 0.85
C ARG A 70 -4.35 3.68 0.91
N TYR A 71 -5.07 3.62 -0.21
CA TYR A 71 -6.44 4.11 -0.33
C TYR A 71 -7.30 3.10 -1.08
N LEU A 72 -8.51 2.91 -0.59
CA LEU A 72 -9.58 2.20 -1.27
C LEU A 72 -10.87 2.96 -1.04
N TRP A 73 -11.49 3.40 -2.13
CA TRP A 73 -12.73 4.18 -2.07
C TRP A 73 -13.69 3.76 -3.16
N VAL A 74 -14.96 3.66 -2.78
CA VAL A 74 -16.07 3.39 -3.69
C VAL A 74 -17.16 4.42 -3.40
N SER A 75 -17.66 5.10 -4.44
CA SER A 75 -18.74 6.07 -4.27
C SER A 75 -20.00 5.41 -3.74
N ASP A 76 -20.81 6.17 -2.99
CA ASP A 76 -22.03 5.66 -2.35
C ASP A 76 -22.98 4.97 -3.33
N ALA A 77 -23.14 5.54 -4.54
CA ALA A 77 -24.00 4.99 -5.58
C ALA A 77 -23.57 3.60 -6.07
N LEU A 78 -22.32 3.23 -5.89
CA LEU A 78 -21.73 1.97 -6.37
C LEU A 78 -21.53 0.94 -5.29
N ARG A 79 -21.83 1.26 -4.03
CA ARG A 79 -21.69 0.31 -2.92
C ARG A 79 -22.63 -0.88 -3.10
N GLY A 80 -22.20 -2.05 -2.62
CA GLY A 80 -22.97 -3.29 -2.74
C GLY A 80 -22.85 -4.00 -4.09
N ARG A 81 -22.04 -3.50 -5.02
CA ARG A 81 -21.84 -4.08 -6.37
C ARG A 81 -20.52 -4.84 -6.52
N ARG A 82 -19.86 -5.17 -5.42
CA ARG A 82 -18.57 -5.88 -5.41
C ARG A 82 -17.43 -5.14 -6.13
N ILE A 83 -17.52 -3.83 -6.25
CA ILE A 83 -16.49 -3.01 -6.92
C ILE A 83 -15.21 -3.01 -6.12
N GLY A 84 -15.28 -2.87 -4.79
CA GLY A 84 -14.12 -2.96 -3.92
C GLY A 84 -13.38 -4.29 -4.06
N ARG A 85 -14.11 -5.40 -4.15
CA ARG A 85 -13.53 -6.73 -4.38
C ARG A 85 -12.80 -6.80 -5.71
N LYS A 86 -13.36 -6.24 -6.77
CA LYS A 86 -12.71 -6.20 -8.08
C LYS A 86 -11.45 -5.36 -8.07
N LEU A 87 -11.49 -4.16 -7.45
CA LEU A 87 -10.32 -3.30 -7.32
C LEU A 87 -9.17 -4.01 -6.58
N MET A 88 -9.48 -4.67 -5.48
CA MET A 88 -8.52 -5.45 -4.72
C MET A 88 -7.94 -6.60 -5.55
N GLY A 89 -8.79 -7.36 -6.22
CA GLY A 89 -8.37 -8.47 -7.08
C GLY A 89 -7.45 -8.03 -8.21
N ASP A 90 -7.77 -6.93 -8.87
CA ASP A 90 -6.95 -6.37 -9.96
C ASP A 90 -5.57 -5.90 -9.44
N ALA A 91 -5.56 -5.25 -8.28
CA ALA A 91 -4.31 -4.81 -7.64
C ALA A 91 -3.44 -5.99 -7.22
N GLU A 92 -4.03 -7.01 -6.60
CA GLU A 92 -3.33 -8.23 -6.20
C GLU A 92 -2.74 -8.98 -7.40
N ALA A 93 -3.50 -9.08 -8.51
CA ALA A 93 -3.03 -9.70 -9.74
C ALA A 93 -1.82 -8.96 -10.32
N ARG A 94 -1.87 -7.62 -10.34
CA ARG A 94 -0.73 -6.82 -10.81
C ARG A 94 0.47 -6.95 -9.87
N ALA A 95 0.24 -7.01 -8.57
CA ALA A 95 1.31 -7.23 -7.60
C ALA A 95 2.02 -8.58 -7.83
N LEU A 96 1.25 -9.66 -8.08
CA LEU A 96 1.81 -10.96 -8.44
C LEU A 96 2.66 -10.89 -9.71
N GLU A 97 2.21 -10.18 -10.75
CA GLU A 97 2.99 -9.96 -11.97
C GLU A 97 4.31 -9.22 -11.69
N ARG A 98 4.33 -8.35 -10.69
CA ARG A 98 5.53 -7.64 -10.23
C ARG A 98 6.42 -8.49 -9.30
N GLY A 99 6.05 -9.73 -9.03
CA GLY A 99 6.80 -10.64 -8.16
C GLY A 99 6.48 -10.48 -6.67
N CYS A 100 5.39 -9.80 -6.32
CA CYS A 100 4.97 -9.69 -4.92
C CYS A 100 4.38 -11.01 -4.42
N HIS A 101 4.65 -11.33 -3.16
CA HIS A 101 4.13 -12.53 -2.50
C HIS A 101 3.08 -12.20 -1.43
N SER A 102 2.92 -10.93 -1.06
CA SER A 102 2.03 -10.55 0.04
C SER A 102 1.50 -9.13 -0.14
N ALA A 103 0.42 -8.83 0.55
CA ALA A 103 -0.17 -7.49 0.61
C ALA A 103 -0.50 -7.12 2.05
N TRP A 104 -0.52 -5.83 2.32
CA TRP A 104 -1.02 -5.31 3.58
C TRP A 104 -1.80 -4.02 3.39
N VAL A 105 -2.73 -3.77 4.31
CA VAL A 105 -3.61 -2.62 4.29
C VAL A 105 -4.00 -2.28 5.72
N ASP A 106 -4.30 -1.04 5.99
CA ASP A 106 -4.87 -0.63 7.26
C ASP A 106 -6.19 0.10 7.05
N THR A 107 -7.07 0.02 8.04
CA THR A 107 -8.38 0.66 8.02
C THR A 107 -8.79 1.02 9.43
N PHE A 108 -9.63 2.04 9.57
CA PHE A 108 -10.23 2.38 10.84
C PHE A 108 -11.47 1.54 11.11
N SER A 109 -11.73 1.28 12.39
CA SER A 109 -12.88 0.47 12.84
C SER A 109 -14.25 1.02 12.42
N PHE A 110 -14.34 2.32 12.12
CA PHE A 110 -15.56 2.95 11.63
C PHE A 110 -15.70 2.92 10.09
N GLN A 111 -14.67 2.44 9.35
CA GLN A 111 -14.74 2.32 7.90
C GLN A 111 -15.41 0.99 7.51
N ALA A 112 -14.69 0.01 7.05
CA ALA A 112 -15.27 -1.28 6.68
C ALA A 112 -14.32 -2.44 7.03
N PRO A 113 -14.01 -2.66 8.33
CA PRO A 113 -13.00 -3.66 8.70
C PRO A 113 -13.41 -5.09 8.34
N GLY A 114 -14.70 -5.39 8.27
CA GLY A 114 -15.21 -6.72 7.90
C GLY A 114 -15.01 -7.08 6.43
N PHE A 115 -14.70 -6.13 5.58
CA PHE A 115 -14.46 -6.34 4.14
C PHE A 115 -13.18 -7.16 3.88
N TYR A 116 -12.09 -6.84 4.56
CA TYR A 116 -10.80 -7.45 4.31
C TYR A 116 -10.71 -8.92 4.69
N PRO A 117 -11.24 -9.39 5.84
CA PRO A 117 -11.25 -10.82 6.16
C PRO A 117 -11.95 -11.67 5.12
N LYS A 118 -13.00 -11.16 4.47
CA LYS A 118 -13.72 -11.87 3.39
C LYS A 118 -12.85 -12.05 2.13
N LEU A 119 -11.80 -11.26 1.99
CA LEU A 119 -10.83 -11.37 0.90
C LEU A 119 -9.59 -12.18 1.27
N GLY A 120 -9.57 -12.78 2.46
CA GLY A 120 -8.46 -13.59 2.93
C GLY A 120 -7.40 -12.83 3.74
N TYR A 121 -7.66 -11.60 4.13
CA TYR A 121 -6.76 -10.82 4.97
C TYR A 121 -6.93 -11.20 6.44
N GLU A 122 -5.83 -11.21 7.17
CA GLU A 122 -5.80 -11.46 8.62
C GLU A 122 -5.25 -10.24 9.36
N VAL A 123 -5.76 -9.99 10.56
CA VAL A 123 -5.27 -8.92 11.43
C VAL A 123 -3.87 -9.28 11.93
N PHE A 124 -2.94 -8.34 11.85
CA PHE A 124 -1.61 -8.51 12.44
C PHE A 124 -1.24 -7.41 13.44
N GLY A 125 -2.08 -6.40 13.62
CA GLY A 125 -1.86 -5.34 14.60
C GLY A 125 -3.04 -4.40 14.70
N GLU A 126 -3.13 -3.71 15.83
CA GLU A 126 -4.14 -2.69 16.09
C GLU A 126 -3.53 -1.53 16.86
N LEU A 127 -4.04 -0.33 16.61
CA LEU A 127 -3.73 0.87 17.38
C LEU A 127 -5.02 1.49 17.89
N ASP A 128 -5.02 1.91 19.15
CA ASP A 128 -6.15 2.60 19.75
C ASP A 128 -6.18 4.06 19.29
N TYR A 129 -7.38 4.50 18.90
CA TYR A 129 -7.68 5.88 18.53
C TYR A 129 -8.86 6.37 19.36
N PRO A 130 -8.62 6.81 20.61
CA PRO A 130 -9.70 7.29 21.47
C PRO A 130 -10.49 8.47 20.86
N PRO A 131 -11.81 8.59 21.18
CA PRO A 131 -12.60 7.68 21.97
C PRO A 131 -13.25 6.55 21.13
N GLY A 132 -12.97 5.27 21.47
CA GLY A 132 -13.70 4.14 20.95
C GLY A 132 -13.39 3.68 19.52
N HIS A 133 -12.36 4.23 18.88
CA HIS A 133 -11.94 3.83 17.54
C HIS A 133 -10.62 3.08 17.59
N ARG A 134 -10.35 2.30 16.53
CA ARG A 134 -9.10 1.56 16.35
C ARG A 134 -8.65 1.68 14.91
N ARG A 135 -7.36 1.64 14.69
CA ARG A 135 -6.75 1.42 13.38
C ARG A 135 -6.29 -0.03 13.33
N ILE A 136 -6.73 -0.75 12.32
CA ILE A 136 -6.55 -2.20 12.20
C ILE A 136 -5.68 -2.49 11.00
N PHE A 137 -4.63 -3.29 11.20
CA PHE A 137 -3.67 -3.64 10.17
C PHE A 137 -3.88 -5.08 9.73
N PHE A 138 -4.08 -5.27 8.43
CA PHE A 138 -4.35 -6.54 7.79
C PHE A 138 -3.22 -6.93 6.83
N ARG A 139 -2.97 -8.22 6.71
CA ARG A 139 -2.06 -8.77 5.71
C ARG A 139 -2.66 -9.99 5.04
N LYS A 140 -2.16 -10.31 3.85
CA LYS A 140 -2.57 -11.48 3.08
C LYS A 140 -1.37 -12.00 2.29
N HIS A 141 -1.20 -13.33 2.27
CA HIS A 141 -0.31 -13.98 1.34
C HIS A 141 -1.02 -14.06 -0.02
N LEU A 142 -0.33 -13.63 -1.09
CA LEU A 142 -0.89 -13.63 -2.43
C LEU A 142 -0.58 -14.95 -3.13
N GLU A 143 -1.60 -15.52 -3.77
CA GLU A 143 -1.46 -16.73 -4.54
C GLU A 143 -1.97 -16.50 -5.96
N ALA A 144 -1.26 -17.07 -6.93
CA ALA A 144 -1.74 -17.08 -8.30
C ALA A 144 -3.05 -17.88 -8.39
N LYS A 145 -4.04 -17.38 -9.14
CA LYS A 145 -5.28 -18.12 -9.39
C LYS A 145 -4.94 -19.47 -10.04
N ALA A 146 -5.63 -20.55 -9.61
CA ALA A 146 -5.38 -21.91 -10.04
C ALA A 146 -5.45 -22.13 -11.58
N GLY A 147 -6.07 -21.22 -12.34
CA GLY A 147 -6.10 -21.26 -13.80
C GLY A 147 -4.87 -20.68 -14.50
N ALA A 148 -4.00 -19.97 -13.77
CA ALA A 148 -2.83 -19.34 -14.37
C ALA A 148 -1.61 -20.28 -14.47
N GLN A 149 -1.63 -21.41 -13.76
CA GLN A 149 -0.54 -22.40 -13.78
C GLN A 149 -0.57 -23.32 -15.01
N VAL A 150 -1.68 -23.40 -15.72
CA VAL A 150 -1.85 -24.33 -16.86
C VAL A 150 -1.14 -23.83 -18.12
N TYR A 151 -0.86 -22.54 -18.21
CA TYR A 151 -0.22 -21.94 -19.39
C TYR A 151 1.29 -21.71 -19.27
N ALA A 152 1.85 -21.93 -18.09
CA ALA A 152 3.29 -21.75 -17.85
C ALA A 152 4.15 -22.99 -18.14
N SER A 153 3.54 -24.11 -18.53
CA SER A 153 4.23 -25.39 -18.76
C SER A 153 4.24 -25.85 -20.24
N GLU A 154 3.89 -24.96 -21.19
CA GLU A 154 4.10 -25.24 -22.61
C GLU A 154 5.21 -24.41 -23.21
#